data_796e68741c36c16a08b5f0833c4ba216
#
_entry.id   796e68741c36c16a08b5f0833c4ba216
#
_cell.length_a   1.000
_cell.length_b   1.000
_cell.length_c   1.000
_cell.angle_alpha   90.00
_cell.angle_beta   90.00
_cell.angle_gamma   90.00
#
_symmetry.space_group_name_H-M   'P 1'
#
loop_
_entity.id
_entity.type
_entity.pdbx_description
1 polymer ?
#
loop_
_entity_poly.entity_id
_entity_poly.type
_entity_poly.pdbx_seq_one_letter_code
_entity_poly.pdbx_strand_id
1 'polypeptide(L)'
;MTIHQAEMPLSLGRYSQLLIIDAQERLAAAMPPDDLAKALSNIKRLVAAARTLEIPIIATEHNSKGLGNIIPAIREDLPGDVEPTEKTCFSCCTAAGFERNLDRQPDRKQVVMVGMEAHICILQTASGLRRWGYQVFVAEDAICSRHPAHRINAVERMRQGGIHVTNAESVVFEWLGDSTHERFREVWSLFRGT
;
A
#
# COMPACT_ATOMS: atom_id res chain seq x y z
N MET A 1 10.53 -26.27 26.99
CA MET A 1 9.44 -25.48 26.38
C MET A 1 10.10 -24.31 25.67
N THR A 2 10.42 -24.48 24.38
CA THR A 2 11.12 -23.48 23.59
C THR A 2 10.11 -22.39 23.22
N ILE A 3 10.26 -21.22 23.80
CA ILE A 3 9.49 -20.04 23.39
C ILE A 3 9.98 -19.70 21.99
N HIS A 4 9.25 -20.11 20.94
CA HIS A 4 9.39 -19.51 19.63
C HIS A 4 8.92 -18.06 19.77
N GLN A 5 9.84 -17.15 20.02
CA GLN A 5 9.61 -15.73 19.76
C GLN A 5 9.26 -15.64 18.28
N ALA A 6 8.01 -15.31 17.96
CA ALA A 6 7.61 -15.02 16.59
C ALA A 6 8.47 -13.82 16.15
N GLU A 7 9.39 -14.05 15.23
CA GLU A 7 10.17 -12.96 14.64
C GLU A 7 9.21 -11.92 14.06
N MET A 8 9.44 -10.66 14.39
CA MET A 8 8.68 -9.57 13.78
C MET A 8 9.04 -9.49 12.30
N PRO A 9 8.11 -9.75 11.39
CA PRO A 9 8.43 -9.76 9.98
C PRO A 9 8.72 -8.35 9.47
N LEU A 10 9.75 -8.23 8.61
CA LEU A 10 10.08 -7.04 7.86
C LEU A 10 9.54 -7.16 6.42
N SER A 11 9.24 -6.04 5.81
CA SER A 11 8.88 -5.96 4.40
C SER A 11 10.14 -6.03 3.54
N LEU A 12 10.48 -7.22 3.06
CA LEU A 12 11.71 -7.42 2.29
C LEU A 12 11.49 -7.14 0.80
N GLY A 13 12.28 -6.26 0.20
CA GLY A 13 12.10 -5.80 -1.17
C GLY A 13 11.94 -6.94 -2.20
N ARG A 14 12.76 -8.01 -2.08
CA ARG A 14 12.69 -9.17 -2.98
C ARG A 14 11.38 -9.95 -2.92
N TYR A 15 10.60 -9.83 -1.83
CA TYR A 15 9.34 -10.53 -1.63
C TYR A 15 8.12 -9.61 -1.67
N SER A 16 8.33 -8.30 -1.77
CA SER A 16 7.29 -7.29 -1.67
C SER A 16 6.67 -6.91 -3.01
N GLN A 17 5.41 -6.51 -2.96
CA GLN A 17 4.65 -5.82 -3.99
C GLN A 17 3.97 -4.61 -3.35
N LEU A 18 3.89 -3.48 -4.04
CA LEU A 18 3.15 -2.29 -3.59
C LEU A 18 1.74 -2.30 -4.18
N LEU A 19 0.72 -2.25 -3.33
CA LEU A 19 -0.68 -2.19 -3.75
C LEU A 19 -1.29 -0.83 -3.39
N ILE A 20 -1.66 -0.06 -4.41
CA ILE A 20 -2.33 1.23 -4.28
C ILE A 20 -3.84 1.01 -4.47
N ILE A 21 -4.61 1.22 -3.42
CA ILE A 21 -6.05 0.97 -3.41
C ILE A 21 -6.81 2.28 -3.51
N ASP A 22 -7.58 2.42 -4.60
CA ASP A 22 -8.62 3.41 -4.81
C ASP A 22 -8.20 4.85 -4.45
N ALA A 23 -6.96 5.24 -4.75
CA ALA A 23 -6.47 6.60 -4.56
C ALA A 23 -7.03 7.54 -5.65
N GLN A 24 -8.38 7.72 -5.64
CA GLN A 24 -9.17 8.35 -6.70
C GLN A 24 -9.62 9.78 -6.36
N GLU A 25 -9.84 10.58 -7.39
CA GLU A 25 -10.12 12.03 -7.29
C GLU A 25 -11.29 12.37 -6.37
N ARG A 26 -12.46 11.71 -6.54
CA ARG A 26 -13.65 12.03 -5.74
C ARG A 26 -13.60 11.45 -4.32
N LEU A 27 -12.90 10.33 -4.11
CA LEU A 27 -12.61 9.85 -2.76
C LEU A 27 -11.69 10.82 -2.03
N ALA A 28 -10.61 11.25 -2.68
CA ALA A 28 -9.68 12.23 -2.14
C ALA A 28 -10.35 13.54 -1.74
N ALA A 29 -11.26 14.04 -2.58
CA ALA A 29 -12.00 15.27 -2.29
C ALA A 29 -12.87 15.20 -1.01
N ALA A 30 -13.18 14.00 -0.54
CA ALA A 30 -13.94 13.77 0.69
C ALA A 30 -13.07 13.58 1.94
N MET A 31 -11.73 13.52 1.80
CA MET A 31 -10.80 13.30 2.92
C MET A 31 -10.48 14.61 3.64
N PRO A 32 -10.11 14.57 4.94
CA PRO A 32 -9.53 15.72 5.63
C PRO A 32 -8.27 16.18 4.90
N PRO A 33 -8.12 17.48 4.58
CA PRO A 33 -7.05 17.98 3.71
C PRO A 33 -5.64 17.61 4.20
N ASP A 34 -5.37 17.74 5.49
CA ASP A 34 -4.03 17.47 6.06
C ASP A 34 -3.70 15.97 6.04
N ASP A 35 -4.68 15.11 6.36
CA ASP A 35 -4.51 13.66 6.29
C ASP A 35 -4.30 13.20 4.85
N LEU A 36 -5.05 13.79 3.91
CA LEU A 36 -4.88 13.53 2.49
C LEU A 36 -3.50 13.94 1.99
N ALA A 37 -3.07 15.16 2.29
CA ALA A 37 -1.77 15.67 1.85
C ALA A 37 -0.63 14.78 2.34
N LYS A 38 -0.67 14.35 3.61
CA LYS A 38 0.29 13.42 4.19
C LYS A 38 0.25 12.06 3.48
N ALA A 39 -0.93 11.49 3.31
CA ALA A 39 -1.08 10.19 2.65
C ALA A 39 -0.57 10.21 1.20
N LEU A 40 -0.93 11.24 0.41
CA LEU A 40 -0.47 11.40 -0.96
C LEU A 40 1.05 11.56 -1.05
N SER A 41 1.65 12.36 -0.18
CA SER A 41 3.10 12.53 -0.14
C SER A 41 3.80 11.19 0.10
N ASN A 42 3.31 10.37 1.03
CA ASN A 42 3.89 9.08 1.36
C ASN A 42 3.62 8.02 0.28
N ILE A 43 2.44 8.03 -0.35
CA ILE A 43 2.16 7.18 -1.51
C ILE A 43 3.17 7.46 -2.64
N LYS A 44 3.42 8.73 -2.95
CA LYS A 44 4.39 9.13 -3.99
C LYS A 44 5.81 8.67 -3.64
N ARG A 45 6.23 8.80 -2.39
CA ARG A 45 7.54 8.28 -1.93
C ARG A 45 7.66 6.77 -2.10
N LEU A 46 6.62 6.02 -1.71
CA LEU A 46 6.57 4.57 -1.87
C LEU A 46 6.58 4.16 -3.35
N VAL A 47 5.85 4.86 -4.22
CA VAL A 47 5.89 4.65 -5.67
C VAL A 47 7.28 4.90 -6.24
N ALA A 48 7.91 6.03 -5.89
CA ALA A 48 9.25 6.36 -6.34
C ALA A 48 10.28 5.31 -5.87
N ALA A 49 10.23 4.93 -4.59
CA ALA A 49 11.11 3.88 -4.04
C ALA A 49 10.87 2.53 -4.70
N ALA A 50 9.61 2.13 -4.91
CA ALA A 50 9.27 0.87 -5.58
C ALA A 50 9.81 0.82 -7.02
N ARG A 51 9.71 1.94 -7.77
CA ARG A 51 10.31 2.04 -9.10
C ARG A 51 11.82 1.91 -9.07
N THR A 52 12.49 2.64 -8.17
CA THR A 52 13.95 2.62 -8.03
C THR A 52 14.47 1.24 -7.64
N LEU A 53 13.72 0.50 -6.80
CA LEU A 53 14.07 -0.83 -6.30
C LEU A 53 13.44 -1.98 -7.10
N GLU A 54 12.80 -1.68 -8.23
CA GLU A 54 12.15 -2.65 -9.11
C GLU A 54 11.11 -3.54 -8.39
N ILE A 55 10.39 -2.94 -7.43
CA ILE A 55 9.30 -3.60 -6.72
C ILE A 55 8.01 -3.42 -7.54
N PRO A 56 7.29 -4.50 -7.84
CA PRO A 56 6.06 -4.44 -8.61
C PRO A 56 5.00 -3.56 -7.95
N ILE A 57 4.32 -2.76 -8.78
CA ILE A 57 3.24 -1.90 -8.35
C ILE A 57 1.93 -2.40 -8.96
N ILE A 58 0.91 -2.51 -8.13
CA ILE A 58 -0.45 -2.87 -8.52
C ILE A 58 -1.37 -1.73 -8.06
N ALA A 59 -2.34 -1.36 -8.90
CA ALA A 59 -3.29 -0.31 -8.57
C ALA A 59 -4.73 -0.78 -8.81
N THR A 60 -5.68 -0.19 -8.06
CA THR A 60 -7.11 -0.43 -8.25
C THR A 60 -7.90 0.87 -8.34
N GLU A 61 -9.03 0.82 -9.03
CA GLU A 61 -10.05 1.85 -9.08
C GLU A 61 -11.41 1.26 -8.73
N HIS A 62 -12.13 1.90 -7.81
CA HIS A 62 -13.49 1.52 -7.44
C HIS A 62 -14.50 2.36 -8.20
N ASN A 63 -15.32 1.73 -9.06
CA ASN A 63 -16.36 2.42 -9.81
C ASN A 63 -15.88 3.76 -10.41
N SER A 64 -14.92 3.69 -11.31
CA SER A 64 -14.24 4.87 -11.88
C SER A 64 -15.21 5.87 -12.51
N LYS A 65 -16.35 5.41 -13.07
CA LYS A 65 -17.43 6.27 -13.57
C LYS A 65 -18.02 7.15 -12.46
N GLY A 66 -18.12 6.63 -11.24
CA GLY A 66 -18.65 7.34 -10.07
C GLY A 66 -17.62 8.12 -9.29
N LEU A 67 -16.40 7.58 -9.12
CA LEU A 67 -15.36 8.13 -8.23
C LEU A 67 -14.21 8.82 -8.95
N GLY A 68 -14.21 8.83 -10.28
CA GLY A 68 -13.09 9.34 -11.06
C GLY A 68 -11.94 8.34 -11.14
N ASN A 69 -10.86 8.74 -11.77
CA ASN A 69 -9.66 7.92 -11.92
C ASN A 69 -8.69 8.12 -10.74
N ILE A 70 -7.62 7.36 -10.72
CA ILE A 70 -6.49 7.61 -9.82
C ILE A 70 -6.06 9.07 -9.95
N ILE A 71 -5.80 9.71 -8.81
CA ILE A 71 -5.34 11.09 -8.72
C ILE A 71 -4.17 11.34 -9.69
N PRO A 72 -4.23 12.36 -10.56
CA PRO A 72 -3.21 12.63 -11.58
C PRO A 72 -1.79 12.60 -11.02
N ALA A 73 -1.57 13.23 -9.88
CA ALA A 73 -0.26 13.29 -9.23
C ALA A 73 0.31 11.91 -8.81
N ILE A 74 -0.52 10.87 -8.67
CA ILE A 74 -0.07 9.49 -8.47
C ILE A 74 0.04 8.79 -9.84
N ARG A 75 -0.94 8.99 -10.72
CA ARG A 75 -0.97 8.33 -12.03
C ARG A 75 0.27 8.62 -12.87
N GLU A 76 0.74 9.87 -12.83
CA GLU A 76 1.95 10.33 -13.54
C GLU A 76 3.24 9.63 -13.04
N ASP A 77 3.27 9.25 -11.78
CA ASP A 77 4.41 8.57 -11.17
C ASP A 77 4.37 7.04 -11.36
N LEU A 78 3.24 6.46 -11.79
CA LEU A 78 3.13 5.01 -12.02
C LEU A 78 3.89 4.59 -13.28
N PRO A 79 4.50 3.39 -13.29
CA PRO A 79 5.01 2.78 -14.52
C PRO A 79 3.91 2.68 -15.59
N GLY A 80 4.28 2.88 -16.85
CA GLY A 80 3.33 2.93 -17.97
C GLY A 80 2.56 1.62 -18.24
N ASP A 81 3.06 0.50 -17.73
CA ASP A 81 2.44 -0.83 -17.81
C ASP A 81 1.49 -1.14 -16.63
N VAL A 82 1.39 -0.25 -15.65
CA VAL A 82 0.45 -0.39 -14.53
C VAL A 82 -0.93 0.09 -14.94
N GLU A 83 -1.78 -0.86 -15.30
CA GLU A 83 -3.20 -0.60 -15.55
C GLU A 83 -4.02 -0.90 -14.29
N PRO A 84 -4.79 0.07 -13.77
CA PRO A 84 -5.62 -0.14 -12.59
C PRO A 84 -6.67 -1.22 -12.80
N THR A 85 -6.84 -2.11 -11.81
CA THR A 85 -7.94 -3.07 -11.81
C THR A 85 -9.23 -2.36 -11.41
N GLU A 86 -10.17 -2.26 -12.32
CA GLU A 86 -11.52 -1.75 -12.05
C GLU A 86 -12.29 -2.73 -11.16
N LYS A 87 -12.99 -2.23 -10.15
CA LYS A 87 -13.81 -3.05 -9.25
C LYS A 87 -15.02 -2.31 -8.73
N THR A 88 -16.05 -3.05 -8.33
CA THR A 88 -17.21 -2.55 -7.58
C THR A 88 -17.30 -3.13 -6.18
N CYS A 89 -16.58 -4.22 -5.91
CA CYS A 89 -16.44 -4.81 -4.58
C CYS A 89 -15.45 -3.99 -3.72
N PHE A 90 -15.64 -3.98 -2.41
CA PHE A 90 -14.73 -3.27 -1.50
C PHE A 90 -13.39 -4.00 -1.36
N SER A 91 -13.41 -5.30 -1.13
CA SER A 91 -12.19 -6.11 -1.13
C SER A 91 -11.67 -6.34 -2.54
N CYS A 92 -10.41 -6.00 -2.80
CA CYS A 92 -9.76 -6.31 -4.08
C CYS A 92 -9.71 -7.82 -4.35
N CYS A 93 -9.68 -8.65 -3.31
CA CYS A 93 -9.62 -10.11 -3.45
C CYS A 93 -10.85 -10.73 -4.13
N THR A 94 -11.94 -9.99 -4.25
CA THR A 94 -13.15 -10.45 -4.96
C THR A 94 -13.32 -9.78 -6.33
N ALA A 95 -12.35 -8.95 -6.73
CA ALA A 95 -12.35 -8.30 -8.04
C ALA A 95 -11.83 -9.25 -9.12
N ALA A 96 -12.50 -9.29 -10.27
CA ALA A 96 -12.06 -10.09 -11.40
C ALA A 96 -10.67 -9.64 -11.88
N GLY A 97 -9.77 -10.59 -12.03
CA GLY A 97 -8.41 -10.34 -12.53
C GLY A 97 -7.40 -9.83 -11.49
N PHE A 98 -7.83 -9.46 -10.28
CA PHE A 98 -6.91 -8.97 -9.25
C PHE A 98 -5.90 -10.05 -8.80
N GLU A 99 -6.35 -11.27 -8.56
CA GLU A 99 -5.47 -12.40 -8.23
C GLU A 99 -4.40 -12.61 -9.29
N ARG A 100 -4.77 -12.56 -10.57
CA ARG A 100 -3.83 -12.68 -11.69
C ARG A 100 -2.74 -11.60 -11.68
N ASN A 101 -3.08 -10.38 -11.25
CA ASN A 101 -2.12 -9.29 -11.16
C ASN A 101 -1.13 -9.51 -10.00
N LEU A 102 -1.58 -10.05 -8.87
CA LEU A 102 -0.71 -10.44 -7.76
C LEU A 102 0.22 -11.60 -8.13
N ASP A 103 -0.28 -12.59 -8.86
CA ASP A 103 0.45 -13.80 -9.21
C ASP A 103 1.36 -13.64 -10.44
N ARG A 104 1.48 -12.45 -11.02
CA ARG A 104 2.50 -12.18 -12.06
C ARG A 104 3.92 -12.45 -11.55
N GLN A 105 4.14 -12.31 -10.23
CA GLN A 105 5.38 -12.66 -9.56
C GLN A 105 5.07 -13.53 -8.33
N PRO A 106 4.91 -14.85 -8.50
CA PRO A 106 4.36 -15.76 -7.49
C PRO A 106 5.21 -15.89 -6.22
N ASP A 107 6.50 -15.58 -6.31
CA ASP A 107 7.43 -15.61 -5.16
C ASP A 107 7.30 -14.37 -4.25
N ARG A 108 6.58 -13.35 -4.70
CA ARG A 108 6.39 -12.11 -3.93
C ARG A 108 5.12 -12.20 -3.07
N LYS A 109 5.25 -12.80 -1.90
CA LYS A 109 4.13 -13.04 -0.97
C LYS A 109 3.98 -11.98 0.13
N GLN A 110 4.67 -10.84 0.02
CA GLN A 110 4.50 -9.68 0.89
C GLN A 110 3.80 -8.56 0.10
N VAL A 111 2.72 -8.00 0.67
CA VAL A 111 1.98 -6.91 0.03
C VAL A 111 1.97 -5.70 0.95
N VAL A 112 2.58 -4.61 0.50
CA VAL A 112 2.49 -3.31 1.16
C VAL A 112 1.31 -2.55 0.59
N MET A 113 0.38 -2.16 1.45
CA MET A 113 -0.89 -1.55 1.05
C MET A 113 -0.93 -0.07 1.43
N VAL A 114 -1.43 0.75 0.51
CA VAL A 114 -1.64 2.20 0.66
C VAL A 114 -2.95 2.62 -0.04
N GLY A 115 -3.47 3.82 0.24
CA GLY A 115 -4.64 4.37 -0.47
C GLY A 115 -5.87 4.62 0.41
N MET A 116 -7.07 4.38 -0.11
CA MET A 116 -8.36 4.80 0.50
C MET A 116 -9.44 3.72 0.36
N GLU A 117 -10.45 3.69 1.22
CA GLU A 117 -10.49 4.20 2.59
C GLU A 117 -9.98 3.13 3.55
N ALA A 118 -9.25 3.53 4.58
CA ALA A 118 -8.62 2.61 5.54
C ALA A 118 -9.62 1.61 6.14
N HIS A 119 -10.82 2.06 6.51
CA HIS A 119 -11.84 1.25 7.18
C HIS A 119 -12.76 0.45 6.24
N ILE A 120 -12.61 0.61 4.92
CA ILE A 120 -13.44 -0.08 3.91
C ILE A 120 -12.55 -0.96 3.02
N CYS A 121 -12.03 -0.39 1.92
CA CYS A 121 -11.30 -1.17 0.92
C CYS A 121 -9.97 -1.71 1.44
N ILE A 122 -9.21 -0.91 2.18
CA ILE A 122 -7.93 -1.33 2.78
C ILE A 122 -8.15 -2.49 3.76
N LEU A 123 -9.00 -2.30 4.78
CA LEU A 123 -9.27 -3.31 5.80
C LEU A 123 -9.77 -4.63 5.22
N GLN A 124 -10.73 -4.57 4.29
CA GLN A 124 -11.32 -5.78 3.71
C GLN A 124 -10.33 -6.51 2.79
N THR A 125 -9.53 -5.76 2.03
CA THR A 125 -8.48 -6.34 1.19
C THR A 125 -7.38 -6.96 2.03
N ALA A 126 -6.92 -6.29 3.09
CA ALA A 126 -5.92 -6.83 4.01
C ALA A 126 -6.37 -8.18 4.61
N SER A 127 -7.63 -8.25 5.06
CA SER A 127 -8.22 -9.50 5.56
C SER A 127 -8.28 -10.59 4.48
N GLY A 128 -8.61 -10.22 3.24
CA GLY A 128 -8.65 -11.15 2.10
C GLY A 128 -7.29 -11.70 1.75
N LEU A 129 -6.30 -10.83 1.57
CA LEU A 129 -4.92 -11.22 1.24
C LEU A 129 -4.29 -12.12 2.31
N ARG A 130 -4.56 -11.81 3.60
CA ARG A 130 -4.09 -12.66 4.68
C ARG A 130 -4.68 -14.08 4.60
N ARG A 131 -5.98 -14.23 4.25
CA ARG A 131 -6.60 -15.54 4.02
C ARG A 131 -6.00 -16.29 2.82
N TRP A 132 -5.47 -15.57 1.84
CA TRP A 132 -4.75 -16.14 0.70
C TRP A 132 -3.28 -16.48 1.02
N GLY A 133 -2.84 -16.28 2.27
CA GLY A 133 -1.50 -16.63 2.74
C GLY A 133 -0.44 -15.54 2.48
N TYR A 134 -0.84 -14.32 2.07
CA TYR A 134 0.08 -13.21 1.95
C TYR A 134 0.43 -12.63 3.33
N GLN A 135 1.67 -12.19 3.50
CA GLN A 135 2.05 -11.28 4.56
C GLN A 135 1.65 -9.86 4.14
N VAL A 136 0.82 -9.22 4.95
CA VAL A 136 0.25 -7.91 4.62
C VAL A 136 0.83 -6.85 5.53
N PHE A 137 1.38 -5.81 4.92
CA PHE A 137 1.87 -4.59 5.56
C PHE A 137 0.99 -3.42 5.15
N VAL A 138 0.67 -2.55 6.08
CA VAL A 138 -0.10 -1.33 5.82
C VAL A 138 0.70 -0.14 6.31
N ALA A 139 1.10 0.75 5.40
CA ALA A 139 1.73 2.02 5.76
C ALA A 139 0.66 2.99 6.27
N GLU A 140 0.54 3.11 7.60
CA GLU A 140 -0.56 3.86 8.23
C GLU A 140 -0.55 5.36 7.95
N ASP A 141 0.59 5.90 7.55
CA ASP A 141 0.77 7.29 7.14
C ASP A 141 0.57 7.52 5.63
N ALA A 142 0.29 6.45 4.88
CA ALA A 142 -0.05 6.45 3.46
C ALA A 142 -1.50 5.96 3.19
N ILE A 143 -2.32 5.90 4.24
CA ILE A 143 -3.76 5.59 4.14
C ILE A 143 -4.58 6.68 4.83
N CYS A 144 -5.81 6.91 4.34
CA CYS A 144 -6.73 7.85 4.97
C CYS A 144 -8.18 7.34 4.94
N SER A 145 -9.04 8.05 5.68
CA SER A 145 -10.50 7.87 5.71
C SER A 145 -11.18 9.21 5.92
N ARG A 146 -12.41 9.36 5.43
CA ARG A 146 -13.24 10.59 5.59
C ARG A 146 -13.34 11.08 7.02
N HIS A 147 -13.31 10.16 7.97
CA HIS A 147 -13.30 10.46 9.40
C HIS A 147 -12.04 9.88 10.05
N PRO A 148 -11.20 10.69 10.70
CA PRO A 148 -9.99 10.22 11.36
C PRO A 148 -10.23 9.07 12.35
N ALA A 149 -11.36 9.10 13.09
CA ALA A 149 -11.73 8.02 14.00
C ALA A 149 -11.92 6.67 13.29
N HIS A 150 -12.43 6.65 12.04
CA HIS A 150 -12.56 5.43 11.25
C HIS A 150 -11.20 4.87 10.83
N ARG A 151 -10.24 5.74 10.49
CA ARG A 151 -8.86 5.33 10.19
C ARG A 151 -8.21 4.70 11.42
N ILE A 152 -8.32 5.36 12.58
CA ILE A 152 -7.77 4.85 13.85
C ILE A 152 -8.34 3.46 14.17
N ASN A 153 -9.68 3.33 14.15
CA ASN A 153 -10.35 2.04 14.37
C ASN A 153 -9.90 0.96 13.39
N ALA A 154 -9.76 1.30 12.11
CA ALA A 154 -9.31 0.35 11.08
C ALA A 154 -7.88 -0.14 11.34
N VAL A 155 -6.97 0.77 11.67
CA VAL A 155 -5.56 0.46 11.99
C VAL A 155 -5.49 -0.48 13.20
N GLU A 156 -6.25 -0.21 14.25
CA GLU A 156 -6.30 -1.06 15.44
C GLU A 156 -6.84 -2.46 15.10
N ARG A 157 -7.95 -2.55 14.36
CA ARG A 157 -8.51 -3.83 13.91
C ARG A 157 -7.52 -4.61 13.04
N MET A 158 -6.78 -3.94 12.18
CA MET A 158 -5.76 -4.58 11.34
C MET A 158 -4.62 -5.14 12.19
N ARG A 159 -4.12 -4.40 13.20
CA ARG A 159 -3.12 -4.91 14.16
C ARG A 159 -3.62 -6.14 14.90
N GLN A 160 -4.82 -6.09 15.46
CA GLN A 160 -5.46 -7.23 16.15
C GLN A 160 -5.67 -8.42 15.20
N GLY A 161 -5.96 -8.15 13.94
CA GLY A 161 -6.11 -9.15 12.89
C GLY A 161 -4.80 -9.74 12.37
N GLY A 162 -3.63 -9.36 12.93
CA GLY A 162 -2.31 -9.86 12.52
C GLY A 162 -1.81 -9.27 11.19
N ILE A 163 -2.29 -8.08 10.84
CA ILE A 163 -1.74 -7.25 9.75
C ILE A 163 -0.59 -6.43 10.33
N HIS A 164 0.53 -6.34 9.62
CA HIS A 164 1.69 -5.56 10.03
C HIS A 164 1.48 -4.09 9.68
N VAL A 165 1.14 -3.29 10.69
CA VAL A 165 0.98 -1.85 10.51
C VAL A 165 2.31 -1.17 10.77
N THR A 166 2.77 -0.42 9.77
CA THR A 166 4.06 0.26 9.69
C THR A 166 3.89 1.68 9.13
N ASN A 167 4.94 2.33 8.72
CA ASN A 167 4.93 3.62 8.03
C ASN A 167 5.75 3.56 6.72
N ALA A 168 5.59 4.55 5.86
CA ALA A 168 6.22 4.59 4.54
C ALA A 168 7.75 4.55 4.62
N GLU A 169 8.35 5.30 5.53
CA GLU A 169 9.80 5.36 5.68
C GLU A 169 10.36 4.01 6.12
N SER A 170 9.77 3.36 7.15
CA SER A 170 10.19 2.03 7.60
C SER A 170 10.13 1.01 6.45
N VAL A 171 9.04 0.97 5.69
CA VAL A 171 8.90 0.09 4.52
C VAL A 171 10.05 0.27 3.55
N VAL A 172 10.37 1.51 3.20
CA VAL A 172 11.40 1.80 2.20
C VAL A 172 12.79 1.38 2.68
N PHE A 173 13.11 1.60 3.96
CA PHE A 173 14.39 1.16 4.52
C PHE A 173 14.46 -0.36 4.74
N GLU A 174 13.33 -1.02 5.01
CA GLU A 174 13.22 -2.48 5.02
C GLU A 174 13.44 -3.07 3.60
N TRP A 175 12.94 -2.42 2.56
CA TRP A 175 13.19 -2.80 1.17
C TRP A 175 14.65 -2.66 0.76
N LEU A 176 15.32 -1.59 1.20
CA LEU A 176 16.77 -1.40 1.00
C LEU A 176 17.60 -2.44 1.74
N GLY A 177 17.24 -2.72 2.99
CA GLY A 177 17.91 -3.67 3.87
C GLY A 177 19.28 -3.24 4.38
N ASP A 178 20.05 -2.44 3.62
CA ASP A 178 21.40 -2.03 3.98
C ASP A 178 21.76 -0.64 3.43
N SER A 179 22.52 0.14 4.20
CA SER A 179 23.00 1.46 3.79
C SER A 179 24.07 1.42 2.69
N THR A 180 24.65 0.26 2.42
CA THR A 180 25.59 0.04 1.31
C THR A 180 24.90 -0.32 -0.01
N HIS A 181 23.58 -0.45 -0.01
CA HIS A 181 22.80 -0.73 -1.21
C HIS A 181 23.06 0.34 -2.29
N GLU A 182 23.28 -0.06 -3.55
CA GLU A 182 23.64 0.84 -4.65
C GLU A 182 22.65 1.99 -4.86
N ARG A 183 21.37 1.78 -4.58
CA ARG A 183 20.28 2.76 -4.68
C ARG A 183 20.04 3.57 -3.39
N PHE A 184 20.83 3.34 -2.34
CA PHE A 184 20.59 3.97 -1.04
C PHE A 184 20.47 5.49 -1.11
N ARG A 185 21.38 6.18 -1.79
CA ARG A 185 21.38 7.66 -1.87
C ARG A 185 20.15 8.20 -2.56
N GLU A 186 19.71 7.55 -3.63
CA GLU A 186 18.54 7.92 -4.40
C GLU A 186 17.28 7.79 -3.54
N VAL A 187 17.08 6.63 -2.94
CA VAL A 187 15.91 6.32 -2.11
C VAL A 187 15.88 7.17 -0.84
N TRP A 188 17.02 7.34 -0.16
CA TRP A 188 17.09 8.20 1.03
C TRP A 188 16.74 9.67 0.74
N SER A 189 17.05 10.17 -0.47
CA SER A 189 16.70 11.54 -0.86
C SER A 189 15.19 11.82 -0.84
N LEU A 190 14.34 10.78 -0.96
CA LEU A 190 12.88 10.90 -0.90
C LEU A 190 12.35 11.33 0.48
N PHE A 191 13.16 11.16 1.54
CA PHE A 191 12.78 11.47 2.92
C PHE A 191 13.56 12.64 3.52
N ARG A 192 14.41 13.34 2.73
CA ARG A 192 15.13 14.51 3.20
C ARG A 192 14.17 15.69 3.36
N GLY A 193 14.18 16.33 4.53
CA GLY A 193 13.45 17.57 4.79
C GLY A 193 11.99 17.37 5.18
N THR A 194 11.65 16.20 5.72
CA THR A 194 10.32 15.90 6.28
C THR A 194 10.29 16.06 7.78
#